data_99a524194d86cc39d7679f8640e547a0
#
_entry.id   99a524194d86cc39d7679f8640e547a0
#
_cell.length_a   1.000
_cell.length_b   1.000
_cell.length_c   1.000
_cell.angle_alpha   90.00
_cell.angle_beta   90.00
_cell.angle_gamma   90.00
#
_symmetry.space_group_name_H-M   'P 1'
#
loop_
_entity.id
_entity.type
_entity.pdbx_description
1 polymer ?
#
loop_
_entity_poly.entity_id
_entity_poly.type
_entity_poly.pdbx_seq_one_letter_code
_entity_poly.pdbx_strand_id
1 'polypeptide(L)'
;MSIFQIGDIVVGNNSWLNSMLGHRGMPGVITHVGNYSSNICLFITNEDVVLMNEYIDKVTMSSSEKELKIGDLVELKPKIKQILNVSGVGTIIKDTLIRTNDFDGKWKDDVINAFLVYFPENDYEYTIPKSCLQLFLPD
;
A
#
# COMPACT_ATOMS: atom_id res chain seq x y z
N MET A 1 -3.18 -14.92 -18.13
CA MET A 1 -2.15 -13.90 -17.84
C MET A 1 -2.69 -12.90 -16.84
N SER A 2 -1.98 -12.69 -15.74
CA SER A 2 -2.42 -11.75 -14.72
C SER A 2 -2.13 -10.32 -15.14
N ILE A 3 -3.06 -9.41 -14.87
CA ILE A 3 -2.86 -7.98 -15.09
C ILE A 3 -2.13 -7.32 -13.92
N PHE A 4 -1.94 -8.06 -12.83
CA PHE A 4 -1.27 -7.55 -11.64
C PHE A 4 0.21 -7.90 -11.63
N GLN A 5 0.98 -7.03 -10.97
CA GLN A 5 2.42 -7.23 -10.80
C GLN A 5 2.79 -6.95 -9.33
N ILE A 6 3.88 -7.55 -8.88
CA ILE A 6 4.43 -7.26 -7.55
C ILE A 6 4.71 -5.76 -7.47
N GLY A 7 4.29 -5.14 -6.38
CA GLY A 7 4.42 -3.70 -6.17
C GLY A 7 3.20 -2.89 -6.57
N ASP A 8 2.24 -3.50 -7.27
CA ASP A 8 1.01 -2.79 -7.62
C ASP A 8 0.21 -2.46 -6.36
N ILE A 9 -0.37 -1.27 -6.36
CA ILE A 9 -1.27 -0.84 -5.30
C ILE A 9 -2.68 -1.26 -5.68
N VAL A 10 -3.35 -1.94 -4.76
CA VAL A 10 -4.69 -2.48 -5.00
C VAL A 10 -5.59 -2.18 -3.83
N VAL A 11 -6.90 -2.33 -4.06
CA VAL A 11 -7.91 -2.15 -3.02
C VAL A 11 -8.93 -3.27 -3.16
N GLY A 12 -9.46 -3.73 -2.04
CA GLY A 12 -10.56 -4.71 -2.06
C GLY A 12 -11.80 -4.08 -2.68
N ASN A 13 -12.38 -4.78 -3.65
CA ASN A 13 -13.55 -4.26 -4.35
C ASN A 13 -14.85 -4.63 -3.63
N ASN A 14 -16.00 -4.36 -4.25
CA ASN A 14 -17.32 -4.55 -3.66
C ASN A 14 -17.80 -5.99 -3.70
N SER A 15 -16.91 -6.97 -3.84
CA SER A 15 -17.33 -8.36 -3.85
C SER A 15 -17.90 -8.75 -2.50
N TRP A 16 -18.78 -9.73 -2.54
CA TRP A 16 -19.43 -10.24 -1.32
C TRP A 16 -18.40 -10.75 -0.31
N LEU A 17 -17.39 -11.46 -0.79
CA LEU A 17 -16.37 -12.05 0.09
C LEU A 17 -15.56 -10.96 0.81
N ASN A 18 -15.15 -9.92 0.09
CA ASN A 18 -14.41 -8.81 0.70
C ASN A 18 -15.25 -8.09 1.75
N SER A 19 -16.54 -7.92 1.49
CA SER A 19 -17.46 -7.33 2.47
C SER A 19 -17.51 -8.15 3.75
N MET A 20 -17.58 -9.46 3.61
CA MET A 20 -17.62 -10.38 4.75
C MET A 20 -16.34 -10.34 5.57
N LEU A 21 -15.21 -10.33 4.91
CA LEU A 21 -13.90 -10.36 5.58
C LEU A 21 -13.44 -9.00 6.07
N GLY A 22 -14.19 -7.93 5.78
CA GLY A 22 -13.81 -6.59 6.20
C GLY A 22 -12.68 -5.99 5.39
N HIS A 23 -12.35 -6.56 4.24
CA HIS A 23 -11.24 -6.05 3.39
C HIS A 23 -11.70 -5.05 2.34
N ARG A 24 -12.99 -4.82 2.25
CA ARG A 24 -13.54 -3.87 1.28
C ARG A 24 -13.01 -2.48 1.56
N GLY A 25 -12.47 -1.85 0.53
CA GLY A 25 -11.95 -0.50 0.63
C GLY A 25 -10.60 -0.37 1.35
N MET A 26 -9.98 -1.48 1.74
CA MET A 26 -8.66 -1.42 2.35
C MET A 26 -7.58 -1.48 1.27
N PRO A 27 -6.68 -0.48 1.24
CA PRO A 27 -5.59 -0.49 0.26
C PRO A 27 -4.43 -1.34 0.73
N GLY A 28 -3.71 -1.90 -0.23
CA GLY A 28 -2.55 -2.70 0.05
C GLY A 28 -1.62 -2.77 -1.16
N VAL A 29 -0.50 -3.44 -1.00
CA VAL A 29 0.48 -3.64 -2.06
C VAL A 29 0.65 -5.13 -2.33
N ILE A 30 0.71 -5.48 -3.62
CA ILE A 30 0.87 -6.88 -4.01
C ILE A 30 2.31 -7.32 -3.73
N THR A 31 2.45 -8.39 -2.95
CA THR A 31 3.75 -8.99 -2.62
C THR A 31 4.00 -10.30 -3.37
N HIS A 32 2.95 -10.91 -3.91
CA HIS A 32 3.07 -12.09 -4.76
C HIS A 32 1.84 -12.21 -5.65
N VAL A 33 2.05 -12.56 -6.92
CA VAL A 33 0.98 -12.71 -7.89
C VAL A 33 0.82 -14.17 -8.25
N GLY A 34 -0.38 -14.71 -8.04
CA GLY A 34 -0.74 -16.04 -8.50
C GLY A 34 -1.73 -15.98 -9.66
N ASN A 35 -2.09 -17.14 -10.20
CA ASN A 35 -3.01 -17.21 -11.32
C ASN A 35 -4.44 -16.78 -10.95
N TYR A 36 -4.87 -17.10 -9.73
CA TYR A 36 -6.24 -16.82 -9.27
C TYR A 36 -6.28 -15.93 -8.06
N SER A 37 -5.22 -15.91 -7.27
CA SER A 37 -5.15 -15.14 -6.04
C SER A 37 -3.77 -14.52 -5.90
N SER A 38 -3.68 -13.46 -5.08
CA SER A 38 -2.45 -12.74 -4.85
C SER A 38 -2.26 -12.48 -3.37
N ASN A 39 -1.02 -12.40 -2.93
CA ASN A 39 -0.68 -11.96 -1.58
C ASN A 39 -0.61 -10.44 -1.56
N ILE A 40 -1.21 -9.85 -0.55
CA ILE A 40 -1.31 -8.39 -0.41
C ILE A 40 -0.94 -8.03 1.02
N CYS A 41 -0.07 -7.02 1.16
CA CYS A 41 0.24 -6.43 2.46
C CYS A 41 -0.64 -5.19 2.62
N LEU A 42 -1.53 -5.21 3.60
CA LEU A 42 -2.45 -4.10 3.88
C LEU A 42 -1.74 -2.99 4.64
N PHE A 43 -2.02 -1.74 4.28
CA PHE A 43 -1.31 -0.59 4.86
C PHE A 43 -1.70 -0.32 6.31
N ILE A 44 -3.00 -0.39 6.63
CA ILE A 44 -3.50 0.01 7.95
C ILE A 44 -3.06 -0.99 9.01
N THR A 45 -3.26 -2.28 8.75
CA THR A 45 -3.00 -3.33 9.74
C THR A 45 -1.62 -3.93 9.61
N ASN A 46 -0.94 -3.68 8.49
CA ASN A 46 0.33 -4.30 8.15
C ASN A 46 0.23 -5.83 8.08
N GLU A 47 -0.97 -6.32 7.79
CA GLU A 47 -1.25 -7.75 7.68
C GLU A 47 -1.05 -8.24 6.25
N ASP A 48 -0.55 -9.47 6.12
CA ASP A 48 -0.50 -10.15 4.84
C ASP A 48 -1.77 -10.96 4.67
N VAL A 49 -2.47 -10.74 3.57
CA VAL A 49 -3.69 -11.47 3.24
C VAL A 49 -3.58 -12.04 1.84
N VAL A 50 -4.35 -13.10 1.59
CA VAL A 50 -4.47 -13.69 0.26
C VAL A 50 -5.87 -13.43 -0.23
N LEU A 51 -6.00 -12.72 -1.34
CA LEU A 51 -7.31 -12.43 -1.95
C LEU A 51 -7.32 -12.93 -3.38
N MET A 52 -8.49 -13.37 -3.83
CA MET A 52 -8.67 -13.74 -5.22
C MET A 52 -8.53 -12.50 -6.11
N ASN A 53 -7.90 -12.67 -7.27
CA ASN A 53 -7.64 -11.55 -8.16
C ASN A 53 -8.93 -10.83 -8.61
N GLU A 54 -10.05 -11.54 -8.68
CA GLU A 54 -11.34 -10.93 -9.02
C GLU A 54 -11.90 -10.04 -7.93
N TYR A 55 -11.36 -10.11 -6.70
CA TYR A 55 -11.83 -9.33 -5.57
C TYR A 55 -11.00 -8.07 -5.31
N ILE A 56 -10.02 -7.81 -6.15
CA ILE A 56 -9.16 -6.63 -5.98
C ILE A 56 -9.15 -5.79 -7.26
N ASP A 57 -9.05 -4.48 -7.07
CA ASP A 57 -8.94 -3.52 -8.17
C ASP A 57 -7.61 -2.80 -8.06
N LYS A 58 -6.98 -2.57 -9.20
CA LYS A 58 -5.72 -1.84 -9.25
C LYS A 58 -5.97 -0.35 -9.09
N VAL A 59 -5.15 0.29 -8.25
CA VAL A 59 -5.18 1.74 -8.07
C VAL A 59 -4.03 2.33 -8.89
N THR A 60 -4.37 3.09 -9.93
CA THR A 60 -3.37 3.73 -10.78
C THR A 60 -3.13 5.15 -10.27
N MET A 61 -1.86 5.48 -10.06
CA MET A 61 -1.46 6.78 -9.55
C MET A 61 -0.38 7.39 -10.44
N SER A 62 -0.33 8.73 -10.46
CA SER A 62 0.73 9.42 -11.16
C SER A 62 2.07 9.15 -10.47
N SER A 63 3.13 9.05 -11.26
CA SER A 63 4.48 8.90 -10.69
C SER A 63 4.92 10.21 -10.05
N SER A 64 5.69 10.09 -8.95
CA SER A 64 6.31 11.25 -8.31
C SER A 64 7.72 11.43 -8.86
N GLU A 65 8.05 12.64 -9.25
CA GLU A 65 9.37 12.93 -9.80
C GLU A 65 10.39 13.30 -8.73
N LYS A 66 9.92 13.67 -7.54
CA LYS A 66 10.83 14.09 -6.46
C LYS A 66 11.18 12.94 -5.56
N GLU A 67 12.46 12.85 -5.24
CA GLU A 67 12.94 11.89 -4.26
C GLU A 67 12.61 12.35 -2.86
N LEU A 68 12.06 11.42 -2.06
CA LEU A 68 11.67 11.69 -0.68
C LEU A 68 12.77 11.21 0.26
N LYS A 69 12.94 11.94 1.38
CA LYS A 69 13.97 11.66 2.37
C LYS A 69 13.39 11.60 3.77
N ILE A 70 14.13 10.96 4.67
CA ILE A 70 13.79 10.96 6.10
C ILE A 70 13.71 12.41 6.58
N GLY A 71 12.64 12.71 7.31
CA GLY A 71 12.38 14.06 7.82
C GLY A 71 11.50 14.91 6.94
N ASP A 72 11.28 14.49 5.69
CA ASP A 72 10.39 15.24 4.78
C ASP A 72 8.95 15.17 5.25
N LEU A 73 8.23 16.27 5.04
CA LEU A 73 6.79 16.30 5.23
C LEU A 73 6.13 15.77 3.95
N VAL A 74 5.25 14.81 4.12
CA VAL A 74 4.60 14.14 2.99
C VAL A 74 3.12 14.03 3.20
N GLU A 75 2.41 13.78 2.11
CA GLU A 75 0.98 13.46 2.17
C GLU A 75 0.73 12.27 1.26
N LEU A 76 -0.38 11.59 1.51
CA LEU A 76 -0.81 10.52 0.63
C LEU A 76 -1.28 11.11 -0.71
N LYS A 77 -0.95 10.42 -1.79
CA LYS A 77 -1.48 10.83 -3.10
C LYS A 77 -3.01 10.80 -3.07
N PRO A 78 -3.68 11.68 -3.83
CA PRO A 78 -5.13 11.87 -3.69
C PRO A 78 -5.96 10.59 -3.75
N LYS A 79 -5.63 9.67 -4.65
CA LYS A 79 -6.40 8.42 -4.76
C LYS A 79 -6.30 7.56 -3.51
N ILE A 80 -5.12 7.48 -2.91
CA ILE A 80 -4.91 6.71 -1.68
C ILE A 80 -5.55 7.42 -0.50
N LYS A 81 -5.45 8.74 -0.46
CA LYS A 81 -6.04 9.55 0.62
C LYS A 81 -7.56 9.33 0.69
N GLN A 82 -8.22 9.26 -0.47
CA GLN A 82 -9.66 9.01 -0.52
C GLN A 82 -10.03 7.63 0.01
N ILE A 83 -9.19 6.64 -0.26
CA ILE A 83 -9.45 5.25 0.12
C ILE A 83 -9.12 5.02 1.59
N LEU A 84 -7.97 5.48 2.03
CA LEU A 84 -7.44 5.17 3.36
C LEU A 84 -8.06 6.02 4.47
N ASN A 85 -8.62 7.16 4.12
CA ASN A 85 -9.21 8.10 5.07
C ASN A 85 -8.24 8.55 6.17
N VAL A 86 -6.96 8.62 5.82
CA VAL A 86 -5.92 9.21 6.66
C VAL A 86 -5.71 10.63 6.18
N SER A 87 -5.98 11.59 7.05
CA SER A 87 -5.89 12.99 6.69
C SER A 87 -4.60 13.61 7.22
N GLY A 88 -4.25 14.74 6.61
CA GLY A 88 -3.16 15.56 7.09
C GLY A 88 -1.80 15.21 6.50
N VAL A 89 -0.79 15.76 7.12
CA VAL A 89 0.60 15.68 6.68
C VAL A 89 1.35 14.74 7.61
N GLY A 90 2.14 13.86 7.03
CA GLY A 90 2.99 12.96 7.80
C GLY A 90 4.45 13.32 7.69
N THR A 91 5.25 12.77 8.57
CA THR A 91 6.71 12.92 8.53
C THR A 91 7.35 11.57 8.31
N ILE A 92 8.28 11.50 7.35
CA ILE A 92 9.02 10.26 7.10
C ILE A 92 9.97 10.02 8.26
N ILE A 93 9.79 8.90 8.96
CA ILE A 93 10.60 8.53 10.12
C ILE A 93 11.83 7.75 9.69
N LYS A 94 11.66 6.77 8.81
CA LYS A 94 12.76 5.95 8.33
C LYS A 94 12.41 5.24 7.03
N ASP A 95 13.45 4.79 6.33
CA ASP A 95 13.31 3.88 5.20
C ASP A 95 12.96 2.49 5.73
N THR A 96 12.10 1.80 5.00
CA THR A 96 11.75 0.43 5.33
C THR A 96 11.49 -0.34 4.04
N LEU A 97 11.24 -1.62 4.19
CA LEU A 97 11.02 -2.53 3.06
C LEU A 97 9.81 -3.39 3.34
N ILE A 98 9.06 -3.68 2.30
CA ILE A 98 8.03 -4.71 2.33
C ILE A 98 8.59 -5.87 1.54
N ARG A 99 8.80 -7.00 2.20
CA ARG A 99 9.37 -8.18 1.54
C ARG A 99 8.30 -8.94 0.79
N THR A 100 8.66 -9.41 -0.39
CA THR A 100 7.79 -10.29 -1.16
C THR A 100 7.95 -11.72 -0.67
N ASN A 101 6.89 -12.49 -0.78
CA ASN A 101 6.89 -13.90 -0.43
C ASN A 101 6.04 -14.67 -1.42
N ASP A 102 6.27 -15.98 -1.50
CA ASP A 102 5.41 -16.85 -2.28
C ASP A 102 4.29 -17.41 -1.39
N PHE A 103 3.42 -18.22 -1.99
CA PHE A 103 2.28 -18.79 -1.26
C PHE A 103 2.72 -19.82 -0.21
N ASP A 104 3.95 -20.33 -0.29
CA ASP A 104 4.50 -21.25 0.68
C ASP A 104 5.13 -20.52 1.87
N GLY A 105 5.09 -19.21 1.88
CA GLY A 105 5.66 -18.39 2.94
C GLY A 105 7.16 -18.20 2.84
N LYS A 106 7.77 -18.59 1.74
CA LYS A 106 9.21 -18.39 1.55
C LYS A 106 9.47 -16.95 1.09
N TRP A 107 10.41 -16.30 1.75
CA TRP A 107 10.80 -14.96 1.37
C TRP A 107 11.54 -14.97 0.04
N LYS A 108 11.18 -14.04 -0.82
CA LYS A 108 11.89 -13.81 -2.07
C LYS A 108 12.89 -12.67 -1.90
N ASP A 109 13.84 -12.59 -2.83
CA ASP A 109 14.85 -11.53 -2.80
C ASP A 109 14.27 -10.17 -3.18
N ASP A 110 13.12 -10.15 -3.85
CA ASP A 110 12.48 -8.90 -4.26
C ASP A 110 11.92 -8.17 -3.05
N VAL A 111 12.09 -6.86 -3.04
CA VAL A 111 11.55 -6.00 -1.99
C VAL A 111 10.83 -4.82 -2.62
N ILE A 112 9.85 -4.30 -1.88
CA ILE A 112 9.13 -3.10 -2.25
C ILE A 112 9.60 -1.99 -1.31
N ASN A 113 10.14 -0.91 -1.87
CA ASN A 113 10.62 0.21 -1.08
C ASN A 113 9.45 0.97 -0.47
N ALA A 114 9.55 1.24 0.83
CA ALA A 114 8.51 1.93 1.59
C ALA A 114 9.14 2.86 2.61
N PHE A 115 8.30 3.71 3.21
CA PHE A 115 8.69 4.56 4.33
C PHE A 115 7.79 4.28 5.51
N LEU A 116 8.37 4.39 6.71
CA LEU A 116 7.57 4.50 7.93
C LEU A 116 7.24 5.97 8.10
N VAL A 117 5.95 6.30 8.11
CA VAL A 117 5.47 7.69 8.14
C VAL A 117 4.57 7.89 9.35
N TYR A 118 4.86 8.93 10.14
CA TYR A 118 4.05 9.29 11.30
C TYR A 118 3.06 10.39 10.92
N PHE A 119 1.78 10.15 11.19
CA PHE A 119 0.70 11.11 10.95
C PHE A 119 0.20 11.62 12.29
N PRO A 120 0.54 12.86 12.69
CA PRO A 120 0.14 13.39 14.00
C PRO A 120 -1.37 13.42 14.24
N GLU A 121 -2.15 13.69 13.20
CA GLU A 121 -3.60 13.74 13.34
C GLU A 121 -4.21 12.40 13.74
N ASN A 122 -3.57 11.31 13.34
CA ASN A 122 -4.01 9.96 13.65
C ASN A 122 -3.22 9.36 14.82
N ASP A 123 -2.12 10.00 15.21
CA ASP A 123 -1.19 9.50 16.23
C ASP A 123 -0.77 8.06 15.96
N TYR A 124 -0.38 7.80 14.71
CA TYR A 124 -0.05 6.46 14.26
C TYR A 124 1.03 6.48 13.18
N GLU A 125 1.84 5.44 13.17
CA GLU A 125 2.87 5.23 12.16
C GLU A 125 2.39 4.18 11.16
N TYR A 126 2.48 4.49 9.87
CA TYR A 126 2.10 3.57 8.79
C TYR A 126 3.31 3.24 7.94
N THR A 127 3.41 1.98 7.54
CA THR A 127 4.37 1.56 6.51
C THR A 127 3.70 1.74 5.16
N ILE A 128 4.19 2.69 4.38
CA ILE A 128 3.55 3.08 3.13
C ILE A 128 4.55 2.98 1.98
N PRO A 129 4.20 2.27 0.89
CA PRO A 129 5.06 2.22 -0.28
C PRO A 129 5.36 3.62 -0.80
N LYS A 130 6.59 3.83 -1.28
CA LYS A 130 7.01 5.15 -1.76
C LYS A 130 6.12 5.69 -2.86
N SER A 131 5.57 4.80 -3.69
CA SER A 131 4.68 5.20 -4.79
C SER A 131 3.38 5.86 -4.34
N CYS A 132 3.00 5.70 -3.07
CA CYS A 132 1.76 6.26 -2.53
C CYS A 132 1.94 7.63 -1.91
N LEU A 133 3.17 8.12 -1.82
CA LEU A 133 3.49 9.37 -1.13
C LEU A 133 3.92 10.45 -2.10
N GLN A 134 3.64 11.69 -1.73
CA GLN A 134 4.16 12.87 -2.43
C GLN A 134 4.61 13.91 -1.41
N LEU A 135 5.56 14.74 -1.82
CA LEU A 135 6.06 15.81 -0.95
C LEU A 135 4.94 16.79 -0.65
N PHE A 136 4.79 17.15 0.62
CA PHE A 136 3.85 18.20 1.00
C PHE A 136 4.48 19.56 0.75
N LEU A 137 3.80 20.36 -0.07
CA LEU A 137 4.25 21.72 -0.40
C LEU A 137 3.23 22.69 0.15
N PRO A 138 3.57 23.38 1.25
CA PRO A 138 2.65 24.39 1.79
C PRO A 138 2.54 25.58 0.83
N ASP A 139 1.35 26.08 0.69
CA ASP A 139 1.11 27.27 -0.14
C ASP A 139 1.55 28.54 0.54
#